data_6d598242d4b417408baaa317a2a78579
#
_entry.id   6d598242d4b417408baaa317a2a78579
#
_cell.length_a   1.000
_cell.length_b   1.000
_cell.length_c   1.000
_cell.angle_alpha   90.00
_cell.angle_beta   90.00
_cell.angle_gamma   90.00
#
_symmetry.space_group_name_H-M   'P 1'
#
loop_
_entity.id
_entity.type
_entity.pdbx_description
1 polymer ?
#
loop_
_entity_poly.entity_id
_entity_poly.type
_entity_poly.pdbx_seq_one_letter_code
_entity_poly.pdbx_strand_id
1 'polypeptide(L)'
;EGLASALGNPLYAKNVPVISGANKDEVTLWLGLHRYFMNTSYVFTKLLPPIVSIKDPQLFNFWVRVRSQAWKARGVDEPFDALEQAGYDNLFAYRFDWDHQASSFFADFPNIIGAAHGTDISFVTGDYKFGPISSYIYPEGGAREQMNRTFMNIWGDFATTGTPDKSLGFDWQTYKSDKKAYIH
;
A
#
# COMPACT_ATOMS: atom_id res chain seq x y z
N GLU A 1 -4.14 -25.77 -7.42
CA GLU A 1 -3.00 -24.99 -7.93
C GLU A 1 -3.04 -23.59 -7.34
N GLY A 2 -1.89 -23.06 -6.94
CA GLY A 2 -1.80 -21.68 -6.41
C GLY A 2 -1.85 -20.64 -7.54
N LEU A 3 -2.09 -19.37 -7.18
CA LEU A 3 -2.15 -18.24 -8.12
C LEU A 3 -0.87 -18.16 -8.98
N ALA A 4 0.30 -18.26 -8.37
CA ALA A 4 1.58 -18.21 -9.09
C ALA A 4 1.71 -19.32 -10.13
N SER A 5 1.26 -20.55 -9.80
CA SER A 5 1.25 -21.67 -10.75
C SER A 5 0.31 -21.41 -11.93
N ALA A 6 -0.85 -20.82 -11.69
CA ALA A 6 -1.80 -20.47 -12.75
C ALA A 6 -1.26 -19.33 -13.65
N LEU A 7 -0.65 -18.31 -13.05
CA LEU A 7 -0.07 -17.16 -13.78
C LEU A 7 1.15 -17.59 -14.61
N GLY A 8 1.98 -18.49 -14.11
CA GLY A 8 3.15 -19.03 -14.81
C GLY A 8 2.83 -20.06 -15.89
N ASN A 9 1.55 -20.43 -16.09
CA ASN A 9 1.16 -21.40 -17.11
C ASN A 9 1.09 -20.76 -18.51
N PRO A 10 1.94 -21.16 -19.47
CA PRO A 10 1.96 -20.57 -20.81
C PRO A 10 0.63 -20.66 -21.57
N LEU A 11 -0.26 -21.60 -21.20
CA LEU A 11 -1.58 -21.73 -21.81
C LEU A 11 -2.51 -20.56 -21.46
N TYR A 12 -2.26 -19.89 -20.35
CA TYR A 12 -3.07 -18.74 -19.88
C TYR A 12 -2.32 -17.41 -20.03
N ALA A 13 -1.01 -17.45 -20.29
CA ALA A 13 -0.18 -16.26 -20.44
C ALA A 13 -0.59 -15.46 -21.69
N LYS A 14 -0.94 -14.19 -21.51
CA LYS A 14 -1.35 -13.29 -22.61
C LYS A 14 -0.28 -12.25 -22.94
N ASN A 15 0.81 -12.20 -22.22
CA ASN A 15 1.88 -11.20 -22.31
C ASN A 15 1.34 -9.76 -22.39
N VAL A 16 0.42 -9.42 -21.50
CA VAL A 16 -0.07 -8.06 -21.34
C VAL A 16 0.76 -7.34 -20.27
N PRO A 17 0.92 -6.01 -20.35
CA PRO A 17 1.53 -5.24 -19.28
C PRO A 17 0.79 -5.41 -17.96
N VAL A 18 1.53 -5.51 -16.85
CA VAL A 18 0.97 -5.63 -15.50
C VAL A 18 1.62 -4.63 -14.56
N ILE A 19 0.81 -3.86 -13.84
CA ILE A 19 1.24 -3.04 -12.71
C ILE A 19 0.69 -3.64 -11.43
N SER A 20 1.52 -3.81 -10.42
CA SER A 20 1.12 -4.32 -9.10
C SER A 20 1.99 -3.72 -8.01
N GLY A 21 1.44 -3.60 -6.82
CA GLY A 21 2.17 -3.06 -5.69
C GLY A 21 1.65 -3.53 -4.35
N ALA A 22 2.33 -3.08 -3.31
CA ALA A 22 1.93 -3.26 -1.93
C ALA A 22 2.16 -1.97 -1.15
N ASN A 23 1.41 -1.78 -0.08
CA ASN A 23 1.62 -0.66 0.81
C ASN A 23 2.73 -0.98 1.83
N LYS A 24 3.47 0.04 2.26
CA LYS A 24 4.56 -0.12 3.23
C LYS A 24 4.11 -0.79 4.52
N ASP A 25 2.93 -0.42 5.00
CA ASP A 25 2.39 -0.81 6.29
C ASP A 25 1.09 -1.62 6.16
N GLU A 26 1.01 -2.54 5.20
CA GLU A 26 -0.20 -3.30 4.81
C GLU A 26 -1.06 -3.75 5.99
N VAL A 27 -0.42 -4.24 7.04
CA VAL A 27 -1.13 -4.92 8.14
C VAL A 27 -1.43 -4.04 9.34
N THR A 28 -1.02 -2.78 9.34
CA THR A 28 -1.20 -1.87 10.50
C THR A 28 -2.64 -1.76 10.94
N LEU A 29 -3.58 -1.64 10.01
CA LEU A 29 -5.00 -1.52 10.33
C LEU A 29 -5.50 -2.69 11.19
N TRP A 30 -5.13 -3.93 10.83
CA TRP A 30 -5.54 -5.12 11.60
C TRP A 30 -4.84 -5.20 12.96
N LEU A 31 -3.54 -4.90 13.01
CA LEU A 31 -2.78 -4.88 14.26
C LEU A 31 -3.24 -3.73 15.17
N GLY A 32 -3.56 -2.58 14.58
CA GLY A 32 -4.08 -1.39 15.27
C GLY A 32 -5.48 -1.57 15.87
N LEU A 33 -6.23 -2.55 15.40
CA LEU A 33 -7.52 -2.93 16.00
C LEU A 33 -7.40 -4.05 17.05
N HIS A 34 -6.22 -4.68 17.16
CA HIS A 34 -6.09 -5.87 18.00
C HIS A 34 -5.64 -5.50 19.42
N ARG A 35 -6.44 -5.89 20.42
CA ARG A 35 -6.21 -5.63 21.85
C ARG A 35 -4.84 -6.08 22.39
N TYR A 36 -4.15 -6.97 21.72
CA TYR A 36 -2.80 -7.40 22.09
C TYR A 36 -1.80 -6.27 21.92
N PHE A 37 -1.93 -5.48 20.87
CA PHE A 37 -1.02 -4.38 20.53
C PHE A 37 -1.48 -3.03 21.06
N MET A 38 -2.77 -2.84 21.32
CA MET A 38 -3.36 -1.55 21.63
C MET A 38 -3.88 -1.45 23.06
N ASN A 39 -3.60 -0.30 23.69
CA ASN A 39 -4.30 0.19 24.86
C ASN A 39 -5.50 1.02 24.38
N THR A 40 -6.61 0.88 25.08
CA THR A 40 -7.81 1.69 24.85
C THR A 40 -8.28 2.23 26.19
N SER A 41 -8.34 3.54 26.33
CA SER A 41 -8.83 4.20 27.55
C SER A 41 -9.93 5.19 27.20
N TYR A 42 -10.94 5.26 28.05
CA TYR A 42 -12.07 6.17 27.89
C TYR A 42 -11.97 7.34 28.85
N VAL A 43 -12.04 8.55 28.31
CA VAL A 43 -12.14 9.78 29.08
C VAL A 43 -13.61 10.17 29.13
N PHE A 44 -14.13 10.50 30.32
CA PHE A 44 -15.53 10.88 30.56
C PHE A 44 -16.56 9.84 30.06
N THR A 45 -16.52 8.65 30.62
CA THR A 45 -17.45 7.59 30.19
C THR A 45 -17.44 7.40 28.66
N LYS A 46 -18.25 6.64 28.06
CA LYS A 46 -18.24 6.36 26.61
C LYS A 46 -18.79 7.51 25.73
N LEU A 47 -18.81 8.74 26.21
CA LEU A 47 -19.34 9.89 25.45
C LEU A 47 -18.37 10.39 24.38
N LEU A 48 -17.07 10.25 24.61
CA LEU A 48 -16.01 10.63 23.65
C LEU A 48 -15.37 9.37 23.04
N PRO A 49 -14.74 9.50 21.85
CA PRO A 49 -13.93 8.43 21.30
C PRO A 49 -12.85 8.00 22.29
N PRO A 50 -12.51 6.71 22.34
CA PRO A 50 -11.43 6.25 23.23
C PRO A 50 -10.08 6.80 22.77
N ILE A 51 -9.19 7.04 23.73
CA ILE A 51 -7.77 7.24 23.44
C ILE A 51 -7.15 5.89 23.14
N VAL A 52 -6.52 5.78 21.98
CA VAL A 52 -5.86 4.56 21.51
C VAL A 52 -4.36 4.80 21.44
N SER A 53 -3.58 3.90 22.03
CA SER A 53 -2.11 3.95 21.98
C SER A 53 -1.50 2.56 21.80
N ILE A 54 -0.34 2.51 21.18
CA ILE A 54 0.42 1.27 21.01
C ILE A 54 1.05 0.87 22.35
N LYS A 55 0.87 -0.38 22.78
CA LYS A 55 1.44 -0.91 24.04
C LYS A 55 2.95 -1.01 24.01
N ASP A 56 3.48 -1.59 22.95
CA ASP A 56 4.90 -1.78 22.71
C ASP A 56 5.21 -1.39 21.25
N PRO A 57 5.72 -0.17 21.01
CA PRO A 57 6.02 0.29 19.66
C PRO A 57 7.07 -0.57 18.93
N GLN A 58 8.05 -1.14 19.65
CA GLN A 58 9.08 -1.97 19.02
C GLN A 58 8.50 -3.28 18.51
N LEU A 59 7.70 -3.95 19.32
CA LEU A 59 7.02 -5.17 18.95
C LEU A 59 5.98 -4.95 17.84
N PHE A 60 5.21 -3.86 17.95
CA PHE A 60 4.23 -3.50 16.94
C PHE A 60 4.89 -3.26 15.57
N ASN A 61 5.92 -2.41 15.50
CA ASN A 61 6.64 -2.10 14.27
C ASN A 61 7.37 -3.31 13.69
N PHE A 62 7.88 -4.21 14.55
CA PHE A 62 8.47 -5.47 14.11
C PHE A 62 7.41 -6.32 13.34
N TRP A 63 6.23 -6.50 13.93
CA TRP A 63 5.17 -7.27 13.31
C TRP A 63 4.60 -6.61 12.05
N VAL A 64 4.42 -5.28 12.06
CA VAL A 64 4.03 -4.53 10.85
C VAL A 64 5.01 -4.82 9.72
N ARG A 65 6.31 -4.63 9.97
CA ARG A 65 7.34 -4.83 8.95
C ARG A 65 7.36 -6.26 8.40
N VAL A 66 7.43 -7.26 9.30
CA VAL A 66 7.51 -8.67 8.89
C VAL A 66 6.30 -9.10 8.09
N ARG A 67 5.10 -8.72 8.54
CA ARG A 67 3.85 -9.11 7.87
C ARG A 67 3.62 -8.36 6.57
N SER A 68 3.96 -7.07 6.51
CA SER A 68 3.85 -6.29 5.27
C SER A 68 4.87 -6.75 4.22
N GLN A 69 6.09 -7.11 4.62
CA GLN A 69 7.05 -7.74 3.71
C GLN A 69 6.57 -9.10 3.18
N ALA A 70 5.98 -9.93 4.04
CA ALA A 70 5.38 -11.19 3.61
C ALA A 70 4.19 -10.97 2.66
N TRP A 71 3.41 -9.90 2.87
CA TRP A 71 2.33 -9.51 1.96
C TRP A 71 2.87 -9.15 0.58
N LYS A 72 3.89 -8.29 0.51
CA LYS A 72 4.57 -7.94 -0.75
C LYS A 72 5.15 -9.18 -1.44
N ALA A 73 5.86 -10.02 -0.70
CA ALA A 73 6.48 -11.23 -1.27
C ALA A 73 5.45 -12.15 -1.94
N ARG A 74 4.30 -12.39 -1.28
CA ARG A 74 3.24 -13.28 -1.80
C ARG A 74 2.30 -12.61 -2.80
N GLY A 75 2.04 -11.32 -2.64
CA GLY A 75 1.07 -10.58 -3.45
C GLY A 75 1.67 -9.93 -4.69
N VAL A 76 2.98 -9.67 -4.71
CA VAL A 76 3.69 -9.01 -5.81
C VAL A 76 4.84 -9.86 -6.34
N ASP A 77 5.82 -10.20 -5.48
CA ASP A 77 7.05 -10.82 -5.96
C ASP A 77 6.80 -12.23 -6.53
N GLU A 78 6.15 -13.13 -5.80
CA GLU A 78 5.85 -14.50 -6.28
C GLU A 78 5.00 -14.51 -7.57
N PRO A 79 3.90 -13.73 -7.69
CA PRO A 79 3.18 -13.60 -8.95
C PRO A 79 4.03 -13.06 -10.11
N PHE A 80 4.87 -12.05 -9.86
CA PHE A 80 5.71 -11.45 -10.89
C PHE A 80 6.85 -12.39 -11.32
N ASP A 81 7.47 -13.12 -10.38
CA ASP A 81 8.44 -14.17 -10.70
C ASP A 81 7.82 -15.22 -11.63
N ALA A 82 6.57 -15.62 -11.36
CA ALA A 82 5.85 -16.60 -12.19
C ALA A 82 5.49 -16.05 -13.58
N LEU A 83 5.05 -14.79 -13.66
CA LEU A 83 4.74 -14.12 -14.94
C LEU A 83 6.01 -13.93 -15.78
N GLU A 84 7.13 -13.50 -15.18
CA GLU A 84 8.40 -13.39 -15.89
C GLU A 84 8.86 -14.74 -16.46
N GLN A 85 8.76 -15.82 -15.69
CA GLN A 85 9.06 -17.18 -16.16
C GLN A 85 8.15 -17.61 -17.32
N ALA A 86 6.92 -17.08 -17.38
CA ALA A 86 5.99 -17.31 -18.48
C ALA A 86 6.23 -16.38 -19.69
N GLY A 87 7.28 -15.54 -19.66
CA GLY A 87 7.69 -14.66 -20.77
C GLY A 87 7.05 -13.27 -20.78
N TYR A 88 6.55 -12.80 -19.63
CA TYR A 88 6.08 -11.40 -19.51
C TYR A 88 7.27 -10.45 -19.34
N ASP A 89 7.31 -9.37 -20.13
CA ASP A 89 8.41 -8.40 -20.11
C ASP A 89 8.02 -7.06 -19.47
N ASN A 90 6.73 -6.71 -19.48
CA ASN A 90 6.21 -5.42 -19.04
C ASN A 90 5.54 -5.54 -17.67
N LEU A 91 6.34 -5.83 -16.64
CA LEU A 91 5.90 -5.95 -15.26
C LEU A 91 6.42 -4.76 -14.45
N PHE A 92 5.53 -4.02 -13.80
CA PHE A 92 5.87 -2.81 -13.07
C PHE A 92 5.46 -2.93 -11.60
N ALA A 93 6.43 -2.93 -10.69
CA ALA A 93 6.18 -3.06 -9.26
C ALA A 93 6.29 -1.71 -8.54
N TYR A 94 5.42 -1.46 -7.55
CA TYR A 94 5.52 -0.28 -6.69
C TYR A 94 5.34 -0.64 -5.21
N ARG A 95 5.80 0.29 -4.34
CA ARG A 95 5.44 0.34 -2.94
C ARG A 95 4.86 1.71 -2.62
N PHE A 96 3.69 1.72 -2.01
CA PHE A 96 3.03 2.95 -1.60
C PHE A 96 3.42 3.31 -0.16
N ASP A 97 3.99 4.52 0.01
CA ASP A 97 4.59 4.99 1.26
C ASP A 97 3.94 6.30 1.76
N TRP A 98 2.62 6.41 1.79
CA TRP A 98 1.95 7.61 2.31
C TRP A 98 2.18 7.76 3.82
N ASP A 99 2.81 8.88 4.23
CA ASP A 99 3.22 9.15 5.62
C ASP A 99 2.76 10.54 6.14
N HIS A 100 1.84 11.21 5.44
CA HIS A 100 1.34 12.54 5.78
C HIS A 100 0.02 12.51 6.55
N GLN A 101 -0.26 11.45 7.29
CA GLN A 101 -1.42 11.40 8.18
C GLN A 101 -1.26 12.43 9.30
N ALA A 102 -2.40 12.95 9.80
CA ALA A 102 -2.43 13.83 10.96
C ALA A 102 -2.79 13.05 12.23
N SER A 103 -2.09 13.34 13.32
CA SER A 103 -2.46 12.84 14.64
C SER A 103 -3.66 13.60 15.21
N SER A 104 -4.41 12.93 16.07
CA SER A 104 -5.46 13.54 16.90
C SER A 104 -5.13 13.41 18.38
N PHE A 105 -5.92 14.06 19.24
CA PHE A 105 -5.85 13.83 20.69
C PHE A 105 -6.15 12.35 21.06
N PHE A 106 -6.95 11.67 20.26
CA PHE A 106 -7.42 10.31 20.55
C PHE A 106 -6.52 9.21 20.00
N ALA A 107 -5.73 9.50 18.94
CA ALA A 107 -4.89 8.50 18.27
C ALA A 107 -3.75 9.14 17.48
N ASP A 108 -2.61 8.47 17.47
CA ASP A 108 -1.46 8.76 16.62
C ASP A 108 -1.61 7.98 15.30
N PHE A 109 -2.40 8.53 14.37
CA PHE A 109 -2.72 7.85 13.11
C PHE A 109 -1.50 7.55 12.22
N PRO A 110 -0.47 8.40 12.11
CA PRO A 110 0.75 8.05 11.40
C PRO A 110 1.37 6.72 11.85
N ASN A 111 1.43 6.48 13.16
CA ASN A 111 2.01 5.25 13.72
C ASN A 111 1.03 4.06 13.78
N ILE A 112 -0.28 4.33 13.91
CA ILE A 112 -1.29 3.27 14.04
C ILE A 112 -1.81 2.80 12.69
N ILE A 113 -1.87 3.67 11.70
CA ILE A 113 -2.39 3.39 10.36
C ILE A 113 -1.24 3.37 9.33
N GLY A 114 -0.48 4.47 9.21
CA GLY A 114 0.57 4.59 8.19
C GLY A 114 0.03 4.36 6.78
N ALA A 115 0.84 3.81 5.90
CA ALA A 115 0.44 3.36 4.57
C ALA A 115 -0.24 1.98 4.66
N ALA A 116 -1.41 1.91 5.33
CA ALA A 116 -2.15 0.69 5.56
C ALA A 116 -2.79 0.16 4.27
N HIS A 117 -3.22 -1.10 4.31
CA HIS A 117 -3.95 -1.74 3.21
C HIS A 117 -5.15 -0.91 2.74
N GLY A 118 -5.20 -0.66 1.44
CA GLY A 118 -6.27 0.08 0.77
C GLY A 118 -6.18 1.61 0.87
N THR A 119 -5.18 2.18 1.56
CA THR A 119 -5.01 3.64 1.63
C THR A 119 -4.55 4.25 0.29
N ASP A 120 -3.95 3.49 -0.58
CA ASP A 120 -3.56 3.85 -1.94
C ASP A 120 -4.75 4.05 -2.88
N ILE A 121 -5.86 3.33 -2.67
CA ILE A 121 -7.07 3.39 -3.52
C ILE A 121 -7.60 4.81 -3.62
N SER A 122 -7.57 5.58 -2.53
CA SER A 122 -8.03 6.97 -2.51
C SER A 122 -7.26 7.87 -3.46
N PHE A 123 -5.98 7.61 -3.68
CA PHE A 123 -5.14 8.39 -4.59
C PHE A 123 -5.35 8.01 -6.07
N VAL A 124 -5.79 6.77 -6.34
CA VAL A 124 -6.17 6.35 -7.69
C VAL A 124 -7.55 6.88 -8.07
N THR A 125 -8.49 6.88 -7.12
CA THR A 125 -9.90 7.22 -7.38
C THR A 125 -10.24 8.70 -7.15
N GLY A 126 -9.43 9.43 -6.37
CA GLY A 126 -9.75 10.77 -5.89
C GLY A 126 -10.82 10.80 -4.80
N ASP A 127 -11.25 9.63 -4.27
CA ASP A 127 -12.26 9.52 -3.20
C ASP A 127 -11.56 9.23 -1.86
N TYR A 128 -11.42 10.27 -1.04
CA TYR A 128 -10.70 10.24 0.25
C TYR A 128 -11.60 9.83 1.42
N LYS A 129 -12.31 8.72 1.28
CA LYS A 129 -13.19 8.20 2.33
C LYS A 129 -12.51 7.07 3.12
N PHE A 130 -12.37 7.30 4.42
CA PHE A 130 -11.86 6.31 5.39
C PHE A 130 -12.70 6.35 6.68
N GLY A 131 -14.02 6.35 6.53
CA GLY A 131 -14.96 6.50 7.63
C GLY A 131 -14.80 7.84 8.36
N PRO A 132 -15.05 7.89 9.67
CA PRO A 132 -15.03 9.14 10.44
C PRO A 132 -13.64 9.76 10.63
N ILE A 133 -12.57 9.05 10.27
CA ILE A 133 -11.19 9.51 10.43
C ILE A 133 -10.55 9.95 9.11
N SER A 134 -11.32 10.07 8.04
CA SER A 134 -10.82 10.42 6.68
C SER A 134 -9.91 11.63 6.65
N SER A 135 -10.27 12.72 7.37
CA SER A 135 -9.46 13.94 7.42
C SER A 135 -8.11 13.79 8.13
N TYR A 136 -7.96 12.78 8.97
CA TYR A 136 -6.68 12.45 9.60
C TYR A 136 -5.83 11.56 8.71
N ILE A 137 -6.45 10.64 7.98
CA ILE A 137 -5.73 9.72 7.08
C ILE A 137 -5.30 10.44 5.80
N TYR A 138 -6.14 11.33 5.29
CA TYR A 138 -5.90 12.12 4.07
C TYR A 138 -6.06 13.62 4.34
N PRO A 139 -5.21 14.25 5.15
CA PRO A 139 -5.32 15.68 5.41
C PRO A 139 -5.19 16.46 4.11
N GLU A 140 -5.97 17.54 4.00
CA GLU A 140 -5.92 18.43 2.84
C GLU A 140 -4.58 19.17 2.77
N GLY A 141 -4.10 19.39 1.55
CA GLY A 141 -2.87 20.13 1.31
C GLY A 141 -2.08 19.65 0.11
N GLY A 142 -0.98 20.34 -0.16
CA GLY A 142 -0.18 20.12 -1.36
C GLY A 142 0.38 18.70 -1.49
N ALA A 143 0.72 18.04 -0.38
CA ALA A 143 1.23 16.67 -0.41
C ALA A 143 0.17 15.68 -0.93
N ARG A 144 -1.10 15.78 -0.43
CA ARG A 144 -2.20 14.95 -0.93
C ARG A 144 -2.49 15.21 -2.40
N GLU A 145 -2.52 16.48 -2.80
CA GLU A 145 -2.76 16.86 -4.19
C GLU A 145 -1.65 16.38 -5.13
N GLN A 146 -0.40 16.47 -4.70
CA GLN A 146 0.74 15.99 -5.48
C GLN A 146 0.69 14.46 -5.64
N MET A 147 0.49 13.72 -4.54
CA MET A 147 0.37 12.27 -4.58
C MET A 147 -0.79 11.84 -5.47
N ASN A 148 -1.95 12.49 -5.35
CA ASN A 148 -3.11 12.22 -6.20
C ASN A 148 -2.80 12.42 -7.69
N ARG A 149 -2.22 13.57 -8.07
CA ARG A 149 -1.83 13.80 -9.47
C ARG A 149 -0.85 12.74 -9.96
N THR A 150 0.13 12.39 -9.15
CA THR A 150 1.12 11.36 -9.49
C THR A 150 0.46 10.01 -9.73
N PHE A 151 -0.38 9.55 -8.80
CA PHE A 151 -1.05 8.26 -8.94
C PHE A 151 -2.03 8.24 -10.11
N MET A 152 -2.87 9.27 -10.26
CA MET A 152 -3.82 9.33 -11.37
C MET A 152 -3.11 9.36 -12.73
N ASN A 153 -1.97 10.05 -12.85
CA ASN A 153 -1.16 10.03 -14.07
C ASN A 153 -0.59 8.63 -14.33
N ILE A 154 0.06 8.01 -13.34
CA ILE A 154 0.61 6.66 -13.45
C ILE A 154 -0.45 5.67 -13.96
N TRP A 155 -1.60 5.63 -13.30
CA TRP A 155 -2.66 4.68 -13.65
C TRP A 155 -3.34 5.04 -14.98
N GLY A 156 -3.52 6.33 -15.28
CA GLY A 156 -4.07 6.82 -16.54
C GLY A 156 -3.19 6.46 -17.73
N ASP A 157 -1.90 6.73 -17.63
CA ASP A 157 -0.93 6.41 -18.68
C ASP A 157 -0.78 4.91 -18.85
N PHE A 158 -0.67 4.17 -17.76
CA PHE A 158 -0.62 2.72 -17.82
C PHE A 158 -1.86 2.12 -18.51
N ALA A 159 -3.05 2.60 -18.18
CA ALA A 159 -4.30 2.13 -18.80
C ALA A 159 -4.37 2.42 -20.31
N THR A 160 -3.73 3.49 -20.78
CA THR A 160 -3.76 3.91 -22.18
C THR A 160 -2.61 3.37 -23.01
N THR A 161 -1.42 3.24 -22.42
CA THR A 161 -0.19 2.91 -23.15
C THR A 161 0.42 1.56 -22.74
N GLY A 162 0.00 0.99 -21.63
CA GLY A 162 0.62 -0.21 -21.02
C GLY A 162 1.93 0.06 -20.30
N THR A 163 2.32 1.35 -20.15
CA THR A 163 3.54 1.75 -19.44
C THR A 163 3.22 2.87 -18.43
N PRO A 164 3.85 2.90 -17.25
CA PRO A 164 3.70 4.02 -16.33
C PRO A 164 4.23 5.33 -16.93
N ASP A 165 3.73 6.45 -16.41
CA ASP A 165 4.10 7.78 -16.91
C ASP A 165 5.61 8.05 -16.79
N LYS A 166 6.21 8.40 -17.92
CA LYS A 166 7.61 8.86 -18.00
C LYS A 166 7.79 10.31 -17.53
N SER A 167 6.71 11.07 -17.40
CA SER A 167 6.73 12.46 -16.92
C SER A 167 7.12 12.59 -15.45
N LEU A 168 7.17 11.49 -14.70
CA LEU A 168 7.63 11.45 -13.30
C LEU A 168 9.10 11.83 -13.11
N GLY A 169 9.87 11.97 -14.20
CA GLY A 169 11.27 12.39 -14.15
C GLY A 169 12.25 11.29 -13.72
N PHE A 170 11.79 10.05 -13.64
CA PHE A 170 12.64 8.87 -13.43
C PHE A 170 12.21 7.72 -14.36
N ASP A 171 13.12 6.77 -14.57
CA ASP A 171 12.86 5.57 -15.35
C ASP A 171 12.28 4.47 -14.43
N TRP A 172 10.99 4.14 -14.60
CA TRP A 172 10.41 3.01 -13.91
C TRP A 172 10.81 1.71 -14.60
N GLN A 173 11.84 1.09 -14.06
CA GLN A 173 12.37 -0.15 -14.61
C GLN A 173 11.39 -1.30 -14.45
N THR A 174 11.31 -2.14 -15.48
CA THR A 174 10.50 -3.37 -15.40
C THR A 174 11.05 -4.30 -14.34
N TYR A 175 10.16 -4.99 -13.66
CA TYR A 175 10.51 -5.99 -12.66
C TYR A 175 11.28 -7.14 -13.30
N LYS A 176 12.32 -7.58 -12.60
CA LYS A 176 13.07 -8.80 -12.88
C LYS A 176 13.27 -9.57 -11.58
N SER A 177 13.09 -10.89 -11.61
CA SER A 177 13.14 -11.76 -10.42
C SER A 177 14.48 -11.73 -9.68
N ASP A 178 15.59 -11.49 -10.42
CA ASP A 178 16.93 -11.35 -9.86
C ASP A 178 17.18 -10.02 -9.15
N LYS A 179 16.45 -8.96 -9.52
CA LYS A 179 16.61 -7.60 -8.98
C LYS A 179 15.47 -7.16 -8.10
N LYS A 180 14.25 -7.66 -8.36
CA LYS A 180 13.00 -7.27 -7.68
C LYS A 180 12.82 -5.76 -7.59
N ALA A 181 13.13 -5.04 -8.69
CA ALA A 181 13.05 -3.60 -8.76
C ALA A 181 11.60 -3.12 -8.56
N TYR A 182 11.43 -2.09 -7.76
CA TYR A 182 10.15 -1.39 -7.56
C TYR A 182 10.42 0.09 -7.28
N ILE A 183 9.41 0.93 -7.50
CA ILE A 183 9.45 2.34 -7.07
C ILE A 183 8.74 2.53 -5.72
N HIS A 184 9.08 3.59 -4.99
CA HIS A 184 8.42 4.02 -3.75
C HIS A 184 8.44 5.54 -3.64
#